data_9f0a1204cc85d6ba696e38768fb49f4d
#
_entry.id   9f0a1204cc85d6ba696e38768fb49f4d
#
_cell.length_a   1.000
_cell.length_b   1.000
_cell.length_c   1.000
_cell.angle_alpha   90.00
_cell.angle_beta   90.00
_cell.angle_gamma   90.00
#
_symmetry.space_group_name_H-M   'P 1'
#
loop_
_entity.id
_entity.type
_entity.pdbx_description
1 polymer ?
#
loop_
_entity_poly.entity_id
_entity_poly.type
_entity_poly.pdbx_seq_one_letter_code
_entity_poly.pdbx_strand_id
1 'polypeptide(L)'
;MDSKKKKLIAIGSVAAVIVIAVILVLTLVCFHSWKEATCDAPMTCEKCGETKGDALVHEWIEATCTEARHCVLCGLSQGTPLEHKWKDATCVTAKTCADCNKTDGKPLGHAVKEWEITKETSCSTEGERIGTCERCKKDCKEKIDKLPHTESDWTVKKDYVFNPDGTVVPGTEAIVCTVCKAEIKSREYTTELTLSQKNAVICAYDEISFWHCGPSFLIHDVLVDFNDFSVSDSKLAVEHMTVDWDEQAVLFAKENCEGSSRSGLAEEMRYYGFNNAQIEKALKEVGY
;
A
#
# COMPACT_ATOMS: atom_id res chain seq x y z
N MET A 1 -2.65 -8.17 -121.21
CA MET A 1 -2.67 -7.88 -119.78
C MET A 1 -1.82 -6.64 -119.53
N ASP A 2 -2.45 -5.58 -119.13
CA ASP A 2 -1.99 -4.22 -119.28
C ASP A 2 -0.74 -3.94 -118.32
N SER A 3 0.27 -3.25 -118.88
CA SER A 3 1.53 -2.91 -118.19
C SER A 3 1.30 -2.20 -116.85
N LYS A 4 0.22 -1.51 -116.67
CA LYS A 4 -0.19 -0.84 -115.42
C LYS A 4 -0.59 -1.86 -114.33
N LYS A 5 -1.22 -3.00 -114.69
CA LYS A 5 -1.57 -4.05 -113.69
C LYS A 5 -0.34 -4.81 -113.19
N LYS A 6 0.71 -5.05 -114.07
CA LYS A 6 1.96 -5.65 -113.61
C LYS A 6 2.76 -4.77 -112.64
N LYS A 7 2.76 -3.46 -112.85
CA LYS A 7 3.43 -2.53 -111.88
C LYS A 7 2.68 -2.45 -110.54
N LEU A 8 1.32 -2.47 -110.58
CA LEU A 8 0.56 -2.44 -109.31
C LEU A 8 0.75 -3.73 -108.48
N ILE A 9 0.82 -4.91 -109.14
CA ILE A 9 1.07 -6.19 -108.46
C ILE A 9 2.49 -6.22 -107.92
N ALA A 10 3.48 -5.70 -108.65
CA ALA A 10 4.88 -5.66 -108.15
C ALA A 10 5.06 -4.72 -106.96
N ILE A 11 4.38 -3.53 -106.97
CA ILE A 11 4.43 -2.61 -105.82
C ILE A 11 3.68 -3.16 -104.63
N GLY A 12 2.55 -3.86 -104.84
CA GLY A 12 1.83 -4.52 -103.76
C GLY A 12 2.61 -5.67 -103.09
N SER A 13 3.39 -6.44 -103.88
CA SER A 13 4.22 -7.52 -103.33
C SER A 13 5.45 -7.02 -102.53
N VAL A 14 6.08 -5.93 -102.99
CA VAL A 14 7.19 -5.29 -102.24
C VAL A 14 6.69 -4.64 -100.98
N ALA A 15 5.58 -3.99 -100.99
CA ALA A 15 4.97 -3.43 -99.78
C ALA A 15 4.60 -4.53 -98.79
N ALA A 16 4.04 -5.67 -99.23
CA ALA A 16 3.71 -6.77 -98.38
C ALA A 16 4.98 -7.41 -97.74
N VAL A 17 6.06 -7.56 -98.54
CA VAL A 17 7.36 -8.07 -98.00
C VAL A 17 7.94 -7.11 -97.00
N ILE A 18 7.88 -5.81 -97.19
CA ILE A 18 8.36 -4.82 -96.22
C ILE A 18 7.53 -4.86 -94.96
N VAL A 19 6.19 -4.94 -95.08
CA VAL A 19 5.32 -5.04 -93.88
C VAL A 19 5.61 -6.35 -93.09
N ILE A 20 5.77 -7.48 -93.83
CA ILE A 20 6.13 -8.73 -93.18
C ILE A 20 7.52 -8.65 -92.52
N ALA A 21 8.49 -8.03 -93.23
CA ALA A 21 9.83 -7.83 -92.67
C ALA A 21 9.80 -6.95 -91.42
N VAL A 22 9.03 -5.87 -91.44
CA VAL A 22 8.84 -4.96 -90.26
C VAL A 22 8.14 -5.70 -89.14
N ILE A 23 7.12 -6.49 -89.42
CA ILE A 23 6.42 -7.30 -88.38
C ILE A 23 7.38 -8.32 -87.80
N LEU A 24 8.16 -9.01 -88.64
CA LEU A 24 9.17 -9.97 -88.19
C LEU A 24 10.24 -9.30 -87.36
N VAL A 25 10.71 -8.12 -87.75
CA VAL A 25 11.69 -7.35 -86.92
C VAL A 25 11.06 -6.91 -85.60
N LEU A 26 9.80 -6.42 -85.67
CA LEU A 26 9.08 -6.01 -84.46
C LEU A 26 8.75 -7.20 -83.51
N THR A 27 8.55 -8.40 -84.08
CA THR A 27 8.26 -9.61 -83.28
C THR A 27 9.55 -10.29 -82.79
N LEU A 28 10.67 -10.11 -83.51
CA LEU A 28 11.98 -10.69 -83.07
C LEU A 28 12.81 -9.74 -82.22
N VAL A 29 12.54 -8.47 -82.22
CA VAL A 29 13.22 -7.47 -81.37
C VAL A 29 12.51 -7.40 -80.05
N CYS A 30 13.12 -8.04 -79.05
CA CYS A 30 12.65 -7.92 -77.65
C CYS A 30 13.00 -6.50 -77.14
N PHE A 31 11.97 -5.68 -76.86
CA PHE A 31 12.16 -4.49 -76.08
C PHE A 31 12.33 -4.94 -74.63
N HIS A 32 13.60 -5.15 -74.22
CA HIS A 32 13.94 -5.69 -72.95
C HIS A 32 13.41 -4.87 -71.79
N SER A 33 12.65 -5.53 -70.90
CA SER A 33 12.27 -5.04 -69.57
C SER A 33 13.17 -5.74 -68.55
N TRP A 34 14.21 -5.07 -68.11
CA TRP A 34 15.18 -5.66 -67.23
C TRP A 34 14.72 -5.66 -65.79
N LYS A 35 14.67 -6.84 -65.16
CA LYS A 35 14.63 -7.00 -63.74
C LYS A 35 16.05 -6.90 -63.19
N GLU A 36 16.24 -6.14 -62.11
CA GLU A 36 17.55 -5.92 -61.54
C GLU A 36 18.22 -7.23 -61.07
N ALA A 37 19.51 -7.24 -61.12
CA ALA A 37 20.29 -8.38 -60.65
C ALA A 37 20.08 -8.59 -59.14
N THR A 38 19.99 -9.84 -58.73
CA THR A 38 19.99 -10.27 -57.34
C THR A 38 21.24 -11.07 -57.04
N CYS A 39 21.44 -11.47 -55.76
CA CYS A 39 22.58 -12.34 -55.43
C CYS A 39 22.47 -13.73 -56.09
N ASP A 40 21.28 -14.19 -56.49
CA ASP A 40 21.03 -15.53 -57.05
C ASP A 40 20.92 -15.50 -58.57
N ALA A 41 20.72 -14.35 -59.18
CA ALA A 41 20.50 -14.22 -60.64
C ALA A 41 21.03 -12.92 -61.20
N PRO A 42 21.61 -12.91 -62.43
CA PRO A 42 21.97 -11.73 -63.15
C PRO A 42 20.72 -10.92 -63.53
N MET A 43 20.91 -9.69 -64.02
CA MET A 43 19.84 -8.91 -64.60
C MET A 43 19.16 -9.71 -65.72
N THR A 44 17.85 -9.92 -65.59
CA THR A 44 17.12 -10.85 -66.49
C THR A 44 15.94 -10.08 -67.14
N CYS A 45 15.80 -10.25 -68.49
CA CYS A 45 14.66 -9.67 -69.18
C CYS A 45 13.38 -10.45 -68.83
N GLU A 46 12.38 -9.76 -68.37
CA GLU A 46 11.07 -10.34 -67.98
C GLU A 46 10.29 -10.91 -69.16
N LYS A 47 10.60 -10.43 -70.39
CA LYS A 47 9.87 -10.80 -71.60
C LYS A 47 10.51 -12.00 -72.38
N CYS A 48 11.83 -12.06 -72.45
CA CYS A 48 12.50 -13.07 -73.27
C CYS A 48 13.48 -13.95 -72.46
N GLY A 49 13.70 -13.64 -71.16
CA GLY A 49 14.60 -14.46 -70.34
C GLY A 49 16.10 -14.23 -70.56
N GLU A 50 16.47 -13.30 -71.50
CA GLU A 50 17.88 -12.97 -71.75
C GLU A 50 18.51 -12.37 -70.48
N THR A 51 19.76 -12.73 -70.19
CA THR A 51 20.53 -12.28 -69.04
C THR A 51 21.62 -11.32 -69.43
N LYS A 52 21.89 -10.30 -68.58
CA LYS A 52 22.93 -9.31 -68.77
C LYS A 52 23.75 -9.10 -67.49
N GLY A 53 25.04 -9.13 -67.58
CA GLY A 53 25.95 -9.02 -66.43
C GLY A 53 26.01 -10.29 -65.60
N ASP A 54 26.53 -10.16 -64.41
CA ASP A 54 26.63 -11.25 -63.43
C ASP A 54 25.64 -11.02 -62.28
N ALA A 55 25.31 -12.05 -61.52
CA ALA A 55 24.60 -11.97 -60.25
C ALA A 55 25.40 -11.08 -59.27
N LEU A 56 24.69 -10.38 -58.39
CA LEU A 56 25.36 -9.55 -57.36
C LEU A 56 26.17 -10.41 -56.38
N VAL A 57 27.33 -9.95 -56.03
CA VAL A 57 28.12 -10.58 -55.00
C VAL A 57 27.44 -10.37 -53.61
N HIS A 58 27.34 -11.41 -52.83
CA HIS A 58 26.81 -11.30 -51.48
C HIS A 58 27.63 -10.31 -50.64
N GLU A 59 26.93 -9.33 -50.07
CA GLU A 59 27.48 -8.40 -49.06
C GLU A 59 27.13 -8.93 -47.67
N TRP A 60 28.12 -9.44 -46.97
CA TRP A 60 27.90 -10.13 -45.72
C TRP A 60 28.08 -9.25 -44.50
N ILE A 61 27.11 -9.29 -43.58
CA ILE A 61 27.27 -8.89 -42.20
C ILE A 61 27.74 -10.13 -41.41
N GLU A 62 28.83 -9.98 -40.66
CA GLU A 62 29.41 -11.08 -39.91
C GLU A 62 28.49 -11.49 -38.74
N ALA A 63 28.58 -12.76 -38.37
CA ALA A 63 27.79 -13.33 -37.28
C ALA A 63 28.08 -12.63 -35.93
N THR A 64 27.04 -12.41 -35.18
CA THR A 64 27.07 -11.97 -33.78
C THR A 64 26.66 -13.13 -32.89
N CYS A 65 26.70 -12.95 -31.58
CA CYS A 65 26.18 -13.95 -30.66
C CYS A 65 24.63 -14.00 -30.60
N THR A 66 23.93 -13.15 -31.35
CA THR A 66 22.47 -13.15 -31.48
C THR A 66 21.99 -13.52 -32.85
N GLU A 67 22.82 -13.32 -33.88
CA GLU A 67 22.45 -13.52 -35.28
C GLU A 67 23.56 -14.24 -36.06
N ALA A 68 23.16 -15.15 -36.95
CA ALA A 68 24.08 -15.76 -37.89
C ALA A 68 24.54 -14.73 -38.94
N ARG A 69 25.67 -15.01 -39.61
CA ARG A 69 26.15 -14.23 -40.75
C ARG A 69 25.06 -14.19 -41.80
N HIS A 70 24.73 -12.99 -42.30
CA HIS A 70 23.68 -12.86 -43.33
C HIS A 70 24.03 -11.81 -44.38
N CYS A 71 23.49 -12.02 -45.58
CA CYS A 71 23.67 -11.08 -46.68
C CYS A 71 22.68 -9.94 -46.55
N VAL A 72 23.15 -8.68 -46.62
CA VAL A 72 22.35 -7.47 -46.55
C VAL A 72 21.38 -7.38 -47.74
N LEU A 73 21.80 -7.85 -48.91
CA LEU A 73 21.04 -7.71 -50.15
C LEU A 73 19.89 -8.69 -50.29
N CYS A 74 20.09 -9.98 -49.90
CA CYS A 74 19.12 -11.04 -50.13
C CYS A 74 18.61 -11.70 -48.84
N GLY A 75 19.20 -11.41 -47.68
CA GLY A 75 18.81 -11.98 -46.39
C GLY A 75 19.29 -13.43 -46.19
N LEU A 76 20.03 -14.03 -47.16
CA LEU A 76 20.57 -15.39 -47.04
C LEU A 76 21.46 -15.47 -45.79
N SER A 77 21.10 -16.38 -44.89
CA SER A 77 21.89 -16.64 -43.67
C SER A 77 22.83 -17.81 -43.85
N GLN A 78 24.03 -17.74 -43.32
CA GLN A 78 25.05 -18.77 -43.38
C GLN A 78 25.68 -19.03 -41.99
N GLY A 79 25.72 -20.29 -41.60
CA GLY A 79 26.25 -20.72 -40.31
C GLY A 79 25.27 -20.53 -39.15
N THR A 80 25.78 -20.43 -37.94
CA THR A 80 25.03 -20.20 -36.70
C THR A 80 25.53 -18.95 -35.98
N PRO A 81 24.75 -18.33 -35.09
CA PRO A 81 25.25 -17.29 -34.21
C PRO A 81 26.51 -17.72 -33.46
N LEU A 82 27.36 -16.77 -33.14
CA LEU A 82 28.57 -17.03 -32.34
C LEU A 82 28.18 -17.39 -30.91
N GLU A 83 29.07 -18.14 -30.24
CA GLU A 83 28.88 -18.41 -28.81
C GLU A 83 28.98 -17.13 -27.99
N HIS A 84 28.17 -17.02 -26.91
CA HIS A 84 28.22 -15.92 -26.00
C HIS A 84 29.52 -15.87 -25.20
N LYS A 85 30.17 -14.72 -25.13
CA LYS A 85 31.33 -14.49 -24.24
C LYS A 85 30.83 -14.03 -22.86
N TRP A 86 30.68 -14.99 -21.97
CA TRP A 86 30.13 -14.77 -20.66
C TRP A 86 31.15 -14.14 -19.70
N LYS A 87 30.71 -13.07 -19.00
CA LYS A 87 31.31 -12.59 -17.77
C LYS A 87 30.61 -13.25 -16.60
N ASP A 88 31.34 -13.74 -15.63
CA ASP A 88 30.77 -14.42 -14.47
C ASP A 88 29.86 -13.51 -13.65
N ALA A 89 28.86 -14.15 -12.99
CA ALA A 89 27.98 -13.46 -12.07
C ALA A 89 28.76 -12.90 -10.87
N THR A 90 28.36 -11.72 -10.44
CA THR A 90 28.85 -11.09 -9.20
C THR A 90 27.79 -11.13 -8.12
N CYS A 91 28.07 -10.56 -6.97
CA CYS A 91 27.06 -10.44 -5.89
C CYS A 91 25.80 -9.69 -6.33
N VAL A 92 25.91 -8.77 -7.27
CA VAL A 92 24.84 -7.83 -7.67
C VAL A 92 24.42 -7.93 -9.14
N THR A 93 25.21 -8.64 -9.96
CA THR A 93 24.92 -8.82 -11.39
C THR A 93 24.86 -10.29 -11.75
N ALA A 94 23.90 -10.68 -12.59
CA ALA A 94 23.85 -12.00 -13.19
C ALA A 94 25.00 -12.19 -14.18
N LYS A 95 25.27 -13.45 -14.56
CA LYS A 95 26.20 -13.79 -15.65
C LYS A 95 25.73 -13.08 -16.92
N THR A 96 26.60 -12.31 -17.55
CA THR A 96 26.23 -11.39 -18.64
C THR A 96 27.15 -11.56 -19.83
N CYS A 97 26.58 -11.68 -21.03
CA CYS A 97 27.39 -11.68 -22.25
C CYS A 97 28.05 -10.32 -22.49
N ALA A 98 29.37 -10.32 -22.75
CA ALA A 98 30.15 -9.12 -22.98
C ALA A 98 29.75 -8.38 -24.27
N ASP A 99 29.27 -9.13 -25.27
CA ASP A 99 28.99 -8.60 -26.60
C ASP A 99 27.54 -8.14 -26.79
N CYS A 100 26.55 -8.84 -26.22
CA CYS A 100 25.12 -8.54 -26.41
C CYS A 100 24.36 -8.18 -25.13
N ASN A 101 25.01 -8.20 -23.98
CA ASN A 101 24.41 -7.93 -22.65
C ASN A 101 23.30 -8.90 -22.23
N LYS A 102 23.12 -10.01 -22.95
CA LYS A 102 22.19 -11.07 -22.53
C LYS A 102 22.62 -11.60 -21.17
N THR A 103 21.67 -11.77 -20.27
CA THR A 103 21.92 -12.30 -18.92
C THR A 103 21.51 -13.76 -18.82
N ASP A 104 22.21 -14.53 -17.97
CA ASP A 104 21.92 -15.92 -17.66
C ASP A 104 21.96 -16.13 -16.15
N GLY A 105 20.89 -16.70 -15.58
CA GLY A 105 20.73 -16.90 -14.16
C GLY A 105 20.40 -15.64 -13.36
N LYS A 106 20.79 -15.64 -12.08
CA LYS A 106 20.59 -14.53 -11.12
C LYS A 106 21.92 -14.08 -10.54
N PRO A 107 22.00 -12.85 -9.97
CA PRO A 107 23.15 -12.45 -9.15
C PRO A 107 23.42 -13.45 -8.03
N LEU A 108 24.67 -13.61 -7.64
CA LEU A 108 25.08 -14.55 -6.58
C LEU A 108 24.59 -14.15 -5.18
N GLY A 109 24.14 -12.91 -5.01
CA GLY A 109 23.83 -12.33 -3.70
C GLY A 109 25.09 -12.10 -2.88
N HIS A 110 24.92 -11.45 -1.73
CA HIS A 110 26.00 -11.29 -0.77
C HIS A 110 26.08 -12.51 0.16
N ALA A 111 27.29 -13.02 0.41
CA ALA A 111 27.57 -14.06 1.38
C ALA A 111 28.20 -13.41 2.61
N VAL A 112 27.40 -13.12 3.61
CA VAL A 112 27.86 -12.60 4.90
C VAL A 112 27.86 -13.76 5.88
N LYS A 113 29.01 -13.99 6.52
CA LYS A 113 29.20 -15.08 7.48
C LYS A 113 28.82 -14.66 8.89
N GLU A 114 29.23 -13.46 9.27
CA GLU A 114 29.01 -12.89 10.60
C GLU A 114 28.33 -11.53 10.47
N TRP A 115 27.30 -11.34 11.27
CA TRP A 115 26.54 -10.09 11.38
C TRP A 115 26.77 -9.45 12.73
N GLU A 116 27.08 -8.18 12.74
CA GLU A 116 27.13 -7.34 13.93
C GLU A 116 25.84 -6.52 14.01
N ILE A 117 25.17 -6.57 15.17
CA ILE A 117 23.98 -5.76 15.41
C ILE A 117 24.43 -4.34 15.71
N THR A 118 24.07 -3.41 14.85
CA THR A 118 24.37 -1.97 15.04
C THR A 118 23.22 -1.23 15.69
N LYS A 119 22.02 -1.78 15.63
CA LYS A 119 20.85 -1.25 16.31
C LYS A 119 19.97 -2.41 16.75
N GLU A 120 19.67 -2.47 18.04
CA GLU A 120 18.78 -3.46 18.61
C GLU A 120 17.35 -3.29 18.12
N THR A 121 16.67 -4.40 17.89
CA THR A 121 15.25 -4.42 17.53
C THR A 121 14.37 -4.44 18.75
N SER A 122 13.21 -3.83 18.66
CA SER A 122 12.14 -3.91 19.66
C SER A 122 10.79 -4.12 19.00
N CYS A 123 9.72 -4.24 19.77
CA CYS A 123 8.36 -4.28 19.22
C CYS A 123 7.90 -2.93 18.62
N SER A 124 8.60 -1.82 18.89
CA SER A 124 8.29 -0.49 18.35
C SER A 124 9.28 -0.03 17.27
N THR A 125 10.48 -0.57 17.23
CA THR A 125 11.57 -0.13 16.35
C THR A 125 12.21 -1.30 15.62
N GLU A 126 12.46 -1.11 14.31
CA GLU A 126 13.29 -2.03 13.53
C GLU A 126 14.74 -1.94 13.99
N GLY A 127 15.41 -3.09 14.03
CA GLY A 127 16.85 -3.17 14.25
C GLY A 127 17.63 -3.04 12.95
N GLU A 128 18.96 -2.96 13.08
CA GLU A 128 19.88 -2.95 11.95
C GLU A 128 21.09 -3.83 12.27
N ARG A 129 21.59 -4.54 11.27
CA ARG A 129 22.80 -5.32 11.33
C ARG A 129 23.70 -5.02 10.13
N ILE A 130 25.00 -5.08 10.35
CA ILE A 130 26.01 -4.91 9.31
C ILE A 130 26.91 -6.13 9.27
N GLY A 131 27.39 -6.48 8.10
CA GLY A 131 28.38 -7.53 7.95
C GLY A 131 29.09 -7.43 6.62
N THR A 132 30.30 -7.95 6.53
CA THR A 132 31.13 -7.87 5.33
C THR A 132 30.91 -9.10 4.44
N CYS A 133 30.61 -8.87 3.17
CA CYS A 133 30.48 -9.94 2.19
C CYS A 133 31.82 -10.64 1.91
N GLU A 134 31.89 -11.95 2.09
CA GLU A 134 33.13 -12.73 1.84
C GLU A 134 33.59 -12.69 0.37
N ARG A 135 32.65 -12.56 -0.59
CA ARG A 135 32.94 -12.56 -2.03
C ARG A 135 33.45 -11.21 -2.54
N CYS A 136 32.72 -10.14 -2.26
CA CYS A 136 33.04 -8.82 -2.81
C CYS A 136 33.70 -7.87 -1.79
N LYS A 137 33.86 -8.29 -0.54
CA LYS A 137 34.47 -7.51 0.57
C LYS A 137 33.78 -6.19 0.89
N LYS A 138 32.55 -6.01 0.42
CA LYS A 138 31.74 -4.81 0.71
C LYS A 138 30.88 -5.05 1.94
N ASP A 139 30.64 -3.97 2.66
CA ASP A 139 29.70 -3.98 3.79
C ASP A 139 28.26 -4.11 3.29
N CYS A 140 27.53 -4.99 3.91
CA CYS A 140 26.10 -5.25 3.69
C CYS A 140 25.36 -4.79 4.92
N LYS A 141 24.33 -3.98 4.72
CA LYS A 141 23.41 -3.56 5.79
C LYS A 141 22.08 -4.27 5.59
N GLU A 142 21.51 -4.74 6.67
CA GLU A 142 20.21 -5.41 6.65
C GLU A 142 19.38 -4.94 7.84
N LYS A 143 18.10 -4.76 7.60
CA LYS A 143 17.13 -4.47 8.66
C LYS A 143 16.73 -5.75 9.36
N ILE A 144 16.49 -5.63 10.65
CA ILE A 144 15.90 -6.68 11.49
C ILE A 144 14.47 -6.25 11.77
N ASP A 145 13.53 -7.11 11.46
CA ASP A 145 12.10 -6.83 11.68
C ASP A 145 11.82 -6.59 13.16
N LYS A 146 10.76 -5.82 13.41
CA LYS A 146 10.26 -5.58 14.77
C LYS A 146 9.90 -6.88 15.45
N LEU A 147 10.12 -6.94 16.75
CA LEU A 147 9.63 -8.03 17.57
C LEU A 147 8.09 -7.98 17.69
N PRO A 148 7.41 -9.11 17.87
CA PRO A 148 5.99 -9.12 18.17
C PRO A 148 5.69 -8.39 19.48
N HIS A 149 4.50 -7.80 19.57
CA HIS A 149 4.03 -7.22 20.83
C HIS A 149 3.69 -8.31 21.83
N THR A 150 4.01 -8.07 23.11
CA THR A 150 3.59 -8.92 24.24
C THR A 150 2.31 -8.33 24.81
N GLU A 151 1.19 -9.01 24.66
CA GLU A 151 -0.13 -8.54 25.11
C GLU A 151 -0.23 -8.56 26.64
N SER A 152 -0.90 -7.56 27.21
CA SER A 152 -1.39 -7.56 28.60
C SER A 152 -2.75 -8.26 28.67
N ASP A 153 -3.29 -8.40 29.87
CA ASP A 153 -4.72 -8.60 30.07
C ASP A 153 -5.51 -7.34 29.66
N TRP A 154 -6.84 -7.47 29.55
CA TRP A 154 -7.73 -6.34 29.35
C TRP A 154 -7.65 -5.38 30.52
N THR A 155 -7.45 -4.11 30.26
CA THR A 155 -7.40 -3.04 31.27
C THR A 155 -8.39 -1.95 30.91
N VAL A 156 -9.17 -1.52 31.90
CA VAL A 156 -10.13 -0.43 31.74
C VAL A 156 -9.39 0.86 31.43
N LYS A 157 -9.78 1.53 30.35
CA LYS A 157 -9.29 2.85 29.92
C LYS A 157 -10.26 3.95 30.33
N LYS A 158 -11.52 3.69 30.13
CA LYS A 158 -12.63 4.56 30.52
C LYS A 158 -13.71 3.68 31.11
N ASP A 159 -14.16 4.00 32.31
CA ASP A 159 -15.23 3.25 32.96
C ASP A 159 -16.60 3.52 32.29
N TYR A 160 -17.53 2.58 32.41
CA TYR A 160 -18.91 2.83 32.02
C TYR A 160 -19.55 3.82 33.01
N VAL A 161 -20.56 4.51 32.55
CA VAL A 161 -21.33 5.43 33.40
C VAL A 161 -22.84 5.22 33.20
N PHE A 162 -23.61 5.67 34.16
CA PHE A 162 -25.06 5.57 34.12
C PHE A 162 -25.69 6.91 33.71
N ASN A 163 -26.74 6.84 32.90
CA ASN A 163 -27.61 7.95 32.61
C ASN A 163 -28.73 8.07 33.68
N PRO A 164 -29.36 9.24 33.81
CA PRO A 164 -30.50 9.44 34.74
C PRO A 164 -31.67 8.47 34.53
N ASP A 165 -31.86 7.93 33.34
CA ASP A 165 -32.92 6.94 33.03
C ASP A 165 -32.52 5.49 33.38
N GLY A 166 -31.36 5.30 34.00
CA GLY A 166 -30.81 4.00 34.35
C GLY A 166 -30.27 3.21 33.17
N THR A 167 -30.02 3.84 32.01
CA THR A 167 -29.29 3.23 30.91
C THR A 167 -27.79 3.32 31.14
N VAL A 168 -27.05 2.35 30.60
CA VAL A 168 -25.59 2.27 30.71
C VAL A 168 -24.94 2.84 29.47
N VAL A 169 -24.03 3.81 29.65
CA VAL A 169 -23.13 4.28 28.61
C VAL A 169 -21.86 3.42 28.68
N PRO A 170 -21.52 2.66 27.65
CA PRO A 170 -20.37 1.78 27.68
C PRO A 170 -19.05 2.51 27.98
N GLY A 171 -18.21 1.87 28.73
CA GLY A 171 -16.80 2.22 28.90
C GLY A 171 -15.93 1.63 27.81
N THR A 172 -14.63 1.74 27.95
CA THR A 172 -13.64 1.16 27.05
C THR A 172 -12.56 0.43 27.83
N GLU A 173 -12.17 -0.74 27.36
CA GLU A 173 -11.01 -1.46 27.85
C GLU A 173 -10.07 -1.80 26.68
N ALA A 174 -8.80 -1.94 26.98
CA ALA A 174 -7.79 -2.21 25.97
C ALA A 174 -6.76 -3.25 26.42
N ILE A 175 -6.22 -3.97 25.46
CA ILE A 175 -4.99 -4.75 25.58
C ILE A 175 -3.86 -3.87 25.10
N VAL A 176 -2.84 -3.70 25.93
CA VAL A 176 -1.65 -2.93 25.61
C VAL A 176 -0.40 -3.81 25.58
N CYS A 177 0.59 -3.41 24.80
CA CYS A 177 1.88 -4.08 24.86
C CYS A 177 2.55 -3.83 26.22
N THR A 178 2.94 -4.89 26.93
CA THR A 178 3.59 -4.77 28.23
C THR A 178 4.95 -4.08 28.17
N VAL A 179 5.61 -4.12 26.98
CA VAL A 179 6.94 -3.55 26.75
C VAL A 179 6.86 -2.09 26.28
N CYS A 180 6.20 -1.81 25.15
CA CYS A 180 6.17 -0.47 24.53
C CYS A 180 4.93 0.35 24.90
N LYS A 181 3.97 -0.22 25.65
CA LYS A 181 2.71 0.41 26.09
C LYS A 181 1.75 0.81 24.95
N ALA A 182 2.06 0.45 23.70
CA ALA A 182 1.15 0.70 22.57
C ALA A 182 -0.14 -0.11 22.75
N GLU A 183 -1.26 0.51 22.44
CA GLU A 183 -2.55 -0.18 22.39
C GLU A 183 -2.56 -1.14 21.20
N ILE A 184 -2.96 -2.39 21.47
CA ILE A 184 -3.00 -3.47 20.47
C ILE A 184 -4.44 -3.71 20.02
N LYS A 185 -5.36 -3.73 21.00
CA LYS A 185 -6.79 -3.96 20.80
C LYS A 185 -7.56 -3.10 21.78
N SER A 186 -8.73 -2.64 21.39
CA SER A 186 -9.70 -2.02 22.30
C SER A 186 -11.10 -2.51 22.00
N ARG A 187 -11.96 -2.47 23.00
CA ARG A 187 -13.36 -2.78 22.87
C ARG A 187 -14.20 -1.99 23.88
N GLU A 188 -15.47 -1.84 23.57
CA GLU A 188 -16.43 -1.39 24.55
C GLU A 188 -16.68 -2.49 25.58
N TYR A 189 -16.91 -2.09 26.84
CA TYR A 189 -17.39 -2.97 27.86
C TYR A 189 -18.52 -2.30 28.66
N THR A 190 -19.42 -3.11 29.18
CA THR A 190 -20.61 -2.62 29.87
C THR A 190 -21.00 -3.64 30.94
N THR A 191 -21.99 -3.27 31.77
CA THR A 191 -22.60 -4.16 32.73
C THR A 191 -24.10 -4.24 32.48
N GLU A 192 -24.71 -5.36 32.87
CA GLU A 192 -26.15 -5.49 32.92
C GLU A 192 -26.65 -5.19 34.33
N LEU A 193 -27.56 -4.24 34.45
CA LEU A 193 -28.16 -3.88 35.74
C LEU A 193 -29.36 -4.75 36.04
N THR A 194 -29.44 -5.24 37.27
CA THR A 194 -30.69 -5.79 37.83
C THR A 194 -31.72 -4.66 37.92
N LEU A 195 -32.98 -5.00 38.09
CA LEU A 195 -34.05 -4.02 38.28
C LEU A 195 -33.81 -3.15 39.52
N SER A 196 -33.31 -3.73 40.61
CA SER A 196 -32.96 -3.00 41.83
C SER A 196 -31.84 -1.98 41.59
N GLN A 197 -30.78 -2.39 40.92
CA GLN A 197 -29.64 -1.50 40.56
C GLN A 197 -30.09 -0.36 39.64
N LYS A 198 -30.90 -0.67 38.63
CA LYS A 198 -31.47 0.36 37.75
C LYS A 198 -32.29 1.37 38.51
N ASN A 199 -33.17 0.89 39.42
CA ASN A 199 -33.98 1.76 40.26
C ASN A 199 -33.13 2.61 41.21
N ALA A 200 -32.05 2.05 41.78
CA ALA A 200 -31.09 2.80 42.60
C ALA A 200 -30.40 3.93 41.81
N VAL A 201 -30.01 3.67 40.55
CA VAL A 201 -29.45 4.70 39.66
C VAL A 201 -30.43 5.84 39.40
N ILE A 202 -31.67 5.51 39.03
CA ILE A 202 -32.72 6.51 38.78
C ILE A 202 -32.99 7.33 40.04
N CYS A 203 -33.18 6.66 41.19
CA CYS A 203 -33.37 7.30 42.46
C CYS A 203 -32.19 8.24 42.85
N ALA A 204 -30.96 7.77 42.66
CA ALA A 204 -29.79 8.61 42.96
C ALA A 204 -29.73 9.90 42.15
N TYR A 205 -30.09 9.87 40.85
CA TYR A 205 -30.18 11.09 40.04
C TYR A 205 -31.33 12.00 40.43
N ASP A 206 -32.48 11.46 40.84
CA ASP A 206 -33.61 12.23 41.30
C ASP A 206 -33.29 12.91 42.63
N GLU A 207 -32.71 12.18 43.58
CA GLU A 207 -32.42 12.66 44.92
C GLU A 207 -31.27 13.69 44.95
N ILE A 208 -30.22 13.54 44.14
CA ILE A 208 -29.10 14.49 44.10
C ILE A 208 -29.51 15.85 43.61
N SER A 209 -30.52 15.93 42.75
CA SER A 209 -31.07 17.20 42.27
C SER A 209 -31.80 17.99 43.36
N PHE A 210 -32.23 17.33 44.44
CA PHE A 210 -32.93 17.90 45.57
C PHE A 210 -32.01 18.19 46.78
N TRP A 211 -31.15 17.19 47.13
CA TRP A 211 -30.36 17.27 48.34
C TRP A 211 -29.08 18.11 48.22
N HIS A 212 -28.52 18.21 46.98
CA HIS A 212 -27.20 18.81 46.76
C HIS A 212 -26.17 18.34 47.78
N CYS A 213 -26.01 16.99 47.90
CA CYS A 213 -25.14 16.40 48.93
C CYS A 213 -23.90 15.75 48.29
N GLY A 214 -22.99 15.34 49.14
CA GLY A 214 -21.80 14.55 48.76
C GLY A 214 -22.12 13.07 48.56
N PRO A 215 -21.21 12.31 47.90
CA PRO A 215 -21.45 10.92 47.53
C PRO A 215 -21.69 9.99 48.69
N SER A 216 -21.03 10.18 49.84
CA SER A 216 -21.23 9.32 51.04
C SER A 216 -22.61 9.51 51.67
N PHE A 217 -23.13 10.74 51.75
CA PHE A 217 -24.47 11.02 52.25
C PHE A 217 -25.54 10.47 51.32
N LEU A 218 -25.35 10.66 50.01
CA LEU A 218 -26.26 10.08 48.97
C LEU A 218 -26.34 8.53 49.12
N ILE A 219 -25.23 7.89 49.31
CA ILE A 219 -25.20 6.41 49.46
C ILE A 219 -25.89 5.96 50.76
N HIS A 220 -25.45 6.49 51.90
CA HIS A 220 -25.84 5.91 53.19
C HIS A 220 -27.16 6.49 53.73
N ASP A 221 -27.32 7.80 53.72
CA ASP A 221 -28.48 8.45 54.35
C ASP A 221 -29.67 8.47 53.39
N VAL A 222 -29.43 8.75 52.10
CA VAL A 222 -30.52 8.91 51.14
C VAL A 222 -30.92 7.55 50.53
N LEU A 223 -30.01 6.82 49.91
CA LEU A 223 -30.36 5.61 49.17
C LEU A 223 -30.58 4.42 50.10
N VAL A 224 -29.73 4.22 51.13
CA VAL A 224 -29.85 3.06 52.05
C VAL A 224 -30.91 3.35 53.11
N ASP A 225 -30.74 4.39 53.93
CA ASP A 225 -31.58 4.58 55.09
C ASP A 225 -32.97 5.14 54.77
N PHE A 226 -33.06 6.00 53.74
CA PHE A 226 -34.36 6.63 53.37
C PHE A 226 -35.11 5.86 52.27
N ASN A 227 -34.38 5.29 51.29
CA ASN A 227 -35.03 4.59 50.13
C ASN A 227 -34.89 3.07 50.18
N ASP A 228 -34.35 2.46 51.23
CA ASP A 228 -34.25 1.00 51.47
C ASP A 228 -33.46 0.23 50.38
N PHE A 229 -32.53 0.86 49.63
CA PHE A 229 -31.66 0.17 48.70
C PHE A 229 -30.54 -0.55 49.44
N SER A 230 -30.02 -1.64 48.89
CA SER A 230 -28.83 -2.28 49.42
C SER A 230 -27.61 -1.38 49.33
N VAL A 231 -26.66 -1.48 50.28
CA VAL A 231 -25.40 -0.73 50.22
C VAL A 231 -24.64 -0.98 48.93
N SER A 232 -24.69 -2.21 48.41
CA SER A 232 -24.02 -2.55 47.15
C SER A 232 -24.63 -1.86 45.93
N ASP A 233 -25.98 -1.82 45.84
CA ASP A 233 -26.67 -1.18 44.75
C ASP A 233 -26.49 0.34 44.80
N SER A 234 -26.57 0.93 45.99
CA SER A 234 -26.34 2.36 46.24
C SER A 234 -24.94 2.80 45.86
N LYS A 235 -23.90 2.04 46.25
CA LYS A 235 -22.52 2.32 45.83
C LYS A 235 -22.36 2.22 44.34
N LEU A 236 -22.84 1.13 43.71
CA LEU A 236 -22.76 0.94 42.27
C LEU A 236 -23.42 2.13 41.53
N ALA A 237 -24.58 2.57 41.98
CA ALA A 237 -25.27 3.69 41.38
C ALA A 237 -24.43 4.98 41.43
N VAL A 238 -23.95 5.35 42.63
CA VAL A 238 -23.26 6.62 42.88
C VAL A 238 -21.84 6.67 42.29
N GLU A 239 -21.11 5.53 42.32
CA GLU A 239 -19.75 5.46 41.78
C GLU A 239 -19.70 5.65 40.25
N HIS A 240 -20.75 5.34 39.53
CA HIS A 240 -20.83 5.44 38.07
C HIS A 240 -21.76 6.55 37.55
N MET A 241 -22.23 7.44 38.43
CA MET A 241 -22.96 8.65 38.03
C MET A 241 -22.04 9.67 37.35
N THR A 242 -22.59 10.44 36.40
CA THR A 242 -21.93 11.60 35.81
C THR A 242 -22.30 12.89 36.54
N VAL A 243 -21.92 13.00 37.80
CA VAL A 243 -22.22 14.17 38.66
C VAL A 243 -20.93 14.95 38.95
N ASP A 244 -20.97 16.25 38.80
CA ASP A 244 -19.88 17.14 39.30
C ASP A 244 -20.09 17.38 40.79
N TRP A 245 -19.40 16.60 41.60
CA TRP A 245 -19.50 16.70 43.07
C TRP A 245 -18.97 18.02 43.62
N ASP A 246 -18.11 18.74 42.90
CA ASP A 246 -17.67 20.07 43.26
C ASP A 246 -18.78 21.11 43.04
N GLU A 247 -19.54 20.97 41.94
CA GLU A 247 -20.72 21.79 41.68
C GLU A 247 -21.79 21.54 42.72
N GLN A 248 -22.05 20.28 43.11
CA GLN A 248 -22.98 19.97 44.19
C GLN A 248 -22.61 20.66 45.52
N ALA A 249 -21.31 20.67 45.86
CA ALA A 249 -20.82 21.34 47.05
C ALA A 249 -21.07 22.88 47.00
N VAL A 250 -20.87 23.49 45.84
CA VAL A 250 -21.12 24.91 45.61
C VAL A 250 -22.60 25.22 45.69
N LEU A 251 -23.48 24.39 45.13
CA LEU A 251 -24.93 24.54 45.20
C LEU A 251 -25.40 24.46 46.65
N PHE A 252 -24.98 23.43 47.39
CA PHE A 252 -25.26 23.31 48.80
C PHE A 252 -24.81 24.53 49.60
N ALA A 253 -23.59 25.00 49.38
CA ALA A 253 -23.08 26.19 50.09
C ALA A 253 -23.86 27.46 49.78
N LYS A 254 -24.29 27.66 48.56
CA LYS A 254 -25.13 28.80 48.14
C LYS A 254 -26.49 28.81 48.84
N GLU A 255 -27.10 27.66 49.02
CA GLU A 255 -28.41 27.52 49.68
C GLU A 255 -28.32 27.69 51.18
N ASN A 256 -27.20 27.35 51.83
CA ASN A 256 -27.07 27.25 53.27
C ASN A 256 -26.11 28.33 53.88
N CYS A 257 -25.54 29.27 53.08
CA CYS A 257 -24.61 30.28 53.57
C CYS A 257 -25.26 31.40 54.38
N GLU A 258 -26.55 31.69 54.13
CA GLU A 258 -27.23 32.77 54.83
C GLU A 258 -27.39 32.48 56.32
N GLY A 259 -26.85 33.34 57.17
CA GLY A 259 -26.90 33.18 58.64
C GLY A 259 -25.90 32.18 59.21
N SER A 260 -25.10 31.52 58.42
CA SER A 260 -24.08 30.55 58.85
C SER A 260 -22.70 31.21 58.98
N SER A 261 -21.92 30.76 59.93
CA SER A 261 -20.50 31.10 59.99
C SER A 261 -19.71 30.16 59.06
N ARG A 262 -18.51 30.60 58.61
CA ARG A 262 -17.63 29.73 57.80
C ARG A 262 -17.42 28.33 58.39
N SER A 263 -17.19 28.27 59.72
CA SER A 263 -16.98 26.97 60.40
C SER A 263 -18.26 26.15 60.52
N GLY A 264 -19.40 26.81 60.78
CA GLY A 264 -20.70 26.12 60.82
C GLY A 264 -21.09 25.52 59.48
N LEU A 265 -20.99 26.30 58.42
CA LEU A 265 -21.26 25.80 57.08
C LEU A 265 -20.29 24.66 56.67
N ALA A 266 -19.00 24.77 57.05
CA ALA A 266 -18.03 23.67 56.80
C ALA A 266 -18.37 22.38 57.53
N GLU A 267 -18.86 22.47 58.80
CA GLU A 267 -19.30 21.29 59.55
C GLU A 267 -20.56 20.65 58.95
N GLU A 268 -21.51 21.46 58.56
CA GLU A 268 -22.73 21.02 57.89
C GLU A 268 -22.41 20.32 56.57
N MET A 269 -21.55 20.90 55.73
CA MET A 269 -21.09 20.25 54.50
C MET A 269 -20.39 18.92 54.71
N ARG A 270 -19.61 18.77 55.81
CA ARG A 270 -19.04 17.46 56.17
C ARG A 270 -20.10 16.46 56.53
N TYR A 271 -21.11 16.87 57.30
CA TYR A 271 -22.25 15.98 57.62
C TYR A 271 -22.96 15.50 56.33
N TYR A 272 -23.16 16.42 55.39
CA TYR A 272 -23.75 16.08 54.08
C TYR A 272 -22.76 15.37 53.10
N GLY A 273 -21.65 14.87 53.58
CA GLY A 273 -20.79 13.91 52.87
C GLY A 273 -19.77 14.52 51.88
N PHE A 274 -19.53 15.84 51.93
CA PHE A 274 -18.49 16.49 51.16
C PHE A 274 -17.12 16.33 51.75
N ASN A 275 -16.09 16.16 50.93
CA ASN A 275 -14.72 16.15 51.36
C ASN A 275 -14.15 17.55 51.60
N ASN A 276 -12.99 17.64 52.30
CA ASN A 276 -12.41 18.94 52.63
C ASN A 276 -12.05 19.81 51.42
N ALA A 277 -11.63 19.22 50.29
CA ALA A 277 -11.29 19.96 49.09
C ALA A 277 -12.55 20.63 48.47
N GLN A 278 -13.65 19.89 48.41
CA GLN A 278 -14.95 20.37 47.98
C GLN A 278 -15.48 21.47 48.86
N ILE A 279 -15.37 21.29 50.16
CA ILE A 279 -15.79 22.28 51.16
C ILE A 279 -15.01 23.58 51.00
N GLU A 280 -13.69 23.55 50.93
CA GLU A 280 -12.86 24.75 50.81
C GLU A 280 -13.15 25.50 49.47
N LYS A 281 -13.35 24.73 48.39
CA LYS A 281 -13.74 25.32 47.11
C LYS A 281 -15.09 26.01 47.18
N ALA A 282 -16.09 25.35 47.75
CA ALA A 282 -17.43 25.90 47.88
C ALA A 282 -17.49 27.10 48.77
N LEU A 283 -16.83 27.09 49.94
CA LEU A 283 -16.74 28.23 50.88
C LEU A 283 -16.13 29.45 50.18
N LYS A 284 -15.09 29.29 49.39
CA LYS A 284 -14.48 30.38 48.63
C LYS A 284 -15.44 30.97 47.61
N GLU A 285 -16.23 30.12 46.92
CA GLU A 285 -17.20 30.57 45.91
C GLU A 285 -18.36 31.38 46.54
N VAL A 286 -18.74 31.12 47.81
CA VAL A 286 -19.77 31.87 48.52
C VAL A 286 -19.20 33.03 49.36
N GLY A 287 -17.89 33.30 49.29
CA GLY A 287 -17.28 34.52 49.85
C GLY A 287 -16.68 34.37 51.27
N TYR A 288 -16.41 33.14 51.71
CA TYR A 288 -15.72 32.87 53.01
C TYR A 288 -14.20 32.74 52.88
#